data_a1be5e74087452373b46f3a920952ed1
#
_entry.id   a1be5e74087452373b46f3a920952ed1
#
_cell.length_a   1.000
_cell.length_b   1.000
_cell.length_c   1.000
_cell.angle_alpha   90.00
_cell.angle_beta   90.00
_cell.angle_gamma   90.00
#
_symmetry.space_group_name_H-M   'P 1'
#
loop_
_entity.id
_entity.type
_entity.pdbx_description
1 polymer ?
#
loop_
_entity_poly.entity_id
_entity_poly.type
_entity_poly.pdbx_seq_one_letter_code
_entity_poly.pdbx_strand_id
1 'polypeptide(L)'
;MAERATRAYGQRRVRRLACVCATLLLCALPALARAAEAPVLAAVGDIACAPGTAGDAANCHQQQTSQLALDVAPAAVALLGDNQYESGTAAEYLGSFDPTWGRLGSLLHPVPGNHEYGTSGAAGYFGYFGVRAGDPSLGYYSYDLGAWHLIALNSNCGDPQAPGPPQCVNGSGHVTAAEVGWLDQDLASHPSDCTLAYWHHPRFSSGLHGPDGGTAALWDALYAHGADVVLNGHDHDYERFGPQDPGARPDPQHGIREFVVGTGGKSHYPFPGASANSEARNGSVFGVLFLTLRGGSYEWSYRGEDGAVIDAGGGACHSAPPAGGPSVPIGAQAPVSAALLSAASVALGSRIGQLRITPSAFASAATRTITRPIRRWRRQVGASITFHLSQASAVRFAIERKQLGRRQGRGSAARCVPPTRRNRRGTRCTRRVAMNGSFTVAGTSGANRLPFAGWLAGRRLQPGSYVLVARAGVSTGAGASAAFRVVP
;
A
#
# COMPACT_ATOMS: atom_id res chain seq x y z
N MET A 1 13.65 -27.02 90.85
CA MET A 1 14.49 -26.70 89.66
C MET A 1 13.89 -27.18 88.30
N ALA A 2 12.61 -27.55 88.25
CA ALA A 2 12.00 -28.09 87.00
C ALA A 2 11.07 -27.15 86.23
N GLU A 3 10.78 -25.99 86.80
CA GLU A 3 9.76 -25.06 86.19
C GLU A 3 10.33 -23.95 85.23
N ARG A 4 11.65 -23.78 85.21
CA ARG A 4 12.29 -22.75 84.33
C ARG A 4 12.70 -23.23 82.92
N ALA A 5 12.68 -24.55 82.66
CA ALA A 5 13.10 -25.11 81.35
C ALA A 5 11.97 -25.21 80.31
N THR A 6 10.71 -25.26 80.73
CA THR A 6 9.56 -25.45 79.87
C THR A 6 9.04 -24.15 79.25
N ARG A 7 9.34 -22.97 79.84
CA ARG A 7 8.91 -21.65 79.30
C ARG A 7 9.79 -21.14 78.16
N ALA A 8 11.04 -21.57 78.10
CA ALA A 8 11.95 -21.10 77.02
C ALA A 8 11.79 -21.87 75.70
N TYR A 9 11.20 -23.09 75.73
CA TYR A 9 11.03 -23.87 74.48
C TYR A 9 9.76 -23.52 73.71
N GLY A 10 8.72 -23.02 74.36
CA GLY A 10 7.47 -22.61 73.71
C GLY A 10 7.59 -21.29 72.94
N GLN A 11 8.39 -20.37 73.46
CA GLN A 11 8.54 -19.04 72.76
C GLN A 11 9.42 -19.11 71.53
N ARG A 12 10.33 -20.03 71.38
CA ARG A 12 11.18 -20.16 70.18
C ARG A 12 10.45 -20.81 69.01
N ARG A 13 9.45 -21.70 69.26
CA ARG A 13 8.65 -22.28 68.14
C ARG A 13 7.60 -21.32 67.57
N VAL A 14 6.99 -20.49 68.39
CA VAL A 14 6.01 -19.53 67.96
C VAL A 14 6.67 -18.40 67.08
N ARG A 15 7.89 -17.95 67.42
CA ARG A 15 8.63 -16.97 66.66
C ARG A 15 9.15 -17.51 65.31
N ARG A 16 9.40 -18.83 65.17
CA ARG A 16 9.83 -19.42 63.88
C ARG A 16 8.65 -19.68 62.93
N LEU A 17 7.45 -19.98 63.43
CA LEU A 17 6.25 -20.09 62.59
C LEU A 17 5.75 -18.71 62.09
N ALA A 18 5.86 -17.65 62.89
CA ALA A 18 5.45 -16.33 62.51
C ALA A 18 6.35 -15.71 61.38
N CYS A 19 7.67 -16.02 61.39
CA CYS A 19 8.58 -15.59 60.33
C CYS A 19 8.39 -16.35 58.98
N VAL A 20 7.96 -17.62 59.00
CA VAL A 20 7.76 -18.41 57.78
C VAL A 20 6.43 -18.02 57.09
N CYS A 21 5.39 -17.66 57.85
CA CYS A 21 4.14 -17.16 57.28
C CYS A 21 4.27 -15.73 56.71
N ALA A 22 5.13 -14.87 57.28
CA ALA A 22 5.34 -13.52 56.77
C ALA A 22 6.15 -13.48 55.46
N THR A 23 7.07 -14.45 55.28
CA THR A 23 7.86 -14.53 54.00
C THR A 23 7.09 -15.20 52.86
N LEU A 24 6.07 -16.00 53.12
CA LEU A 24 5.23 -16.60 52.08
C LEU A 24 4.09 -15.69 51.60
N LEU A 25 3.71 -14.65 52.36
CA LEU A 25 2.71 -13.68 51.94
C LEU A 25 3.27 -12.51 51.05
N LEU A 26 4.60 -12.34 51.02
CA LEU A 26 5.23 -11.30 50.16
C LEU A 26 5.52 -11.75 48.71
N CYS A 27 5.35 -13.06 48.40
CA CYS A 27 5.64 -13.56 47.03
C CYS A 27 4.41 -13.69 46.14
N ALA A 28 3.23 -13.20 46.54
CA ALA A 28 2.00 -13.29 45.77
C ALA A 28 1.36 -11.91 45.49
N LEU A 29 2.17 -10.88 45.34
CA LEU A 29 1.70 -9.70 44.62
C LEU A 29 1.68 -10.06 43.12
N PRO A 30 0.50 -10.07 42.46
CA PRO A 30 0.50 -10.16 40.99
C PRO A 30 1.34 -9.00 40.50
N ALA A 31 2.35 -9.30 39.71
CA ALA A 31 2.98 -8.25 38.89
C ALA A 31 1.85 -7.57 38.16
N LEU A 32 1.49 -6.36 38.57
CA LEU A 32 0.63 -5.48 37.76
C LEU A 32 1.33 -5.35 36.41
N ALA A 33 0.85 -6.14 35.45
CA ALA A 33 1.26 -5.98 34.06
C ALA A 33 1.00 -4.50 33.75
N ARG A 34 2.09 -3.71 33.66
CA ARG A 34 2.01 -2.33 33.22
C ARG A 34 1.38 -2.40 31.84
N ALA A 35 0.15 -1.91 31.71
CA ALA A 35 -0.49 -1.81 30.42
C ALA A 35 0.52 -1.14 29.48
N ALA A 36 0.83 -1.79 28.37
CA ALA A 36 1.72 -1.20 27.38
C ALA A 36 1.13 0.16 27.00
N GLU A 37 1.97 1.18 27.00
CA GLU A 37 1.56 2.53 26.62
C GLU A 37 1.04 2.49 25.18
N ALA A 38 -0.10 3.13 24.91
CA ALA A 38 -0.68 3.13 23.60
C ALA A 38 0.28 3.79 22.59
N PRO A 39 0.55 3.18 21.44
CA PRO A 39 1.48 3.74 20.48
C PRO A 39 0.99 5.08 19.92
N VAL A 40 1.92 5.99 19.68
CA VAL A 40 1.68 7.26 19.00
C VAL A 40 2.11 7.13 17.55
N LEU A 41 1.20 7.41 16.63
CA LEU A 41 1.47 7.58 15.21
C LEU A 41 1.62 9.08 14.91
N ALA A 42 2.72 9.50 14.32
CA ALA A 42 2.82 10.83 13.69
C ALA A 42 2.38 10.74 12.23
N ALA A 43 1.70 11.78 11.72
CA ALA A 43 1.25 11.81 10.34
C ALA A 43 1.45 13.19 9.72
N VAL A 44 1.99 13.23 8.50
CA VAL A 44 2.27 14.48 7.77
C VAL A 44 2.57 14.20 6.29
N GLY A 45 2.17 15.10 5.41
CA GLY A 45 2.52 15.14 3.98
C GLY A 45 3.11 16.48 3.56
N ASP A 46 3.49 16.62 2.30
CA ASP A 46 3.87 17.87 1.65
C ASP A 46 5.09 18.52 2.32
N ILE A 47 6.22 17.80 2.31
CA ILE A 47 7.26 17.97 3.32
C ILE A 47 8.44 18.80 2.80
N ALA A 48 9.38 18.17 2.11
CA ALA A 48 10.71 18.73 1.93
C ALA A 48 10.85 19.52 0.63
N CYS A 49 11.21 20.79 0.74
CA CYS A 49 11.58 21.62 -0.41
C CYS A 49 12.79 21.03 -1.17
N ALA A 50 12.98 21.48 -2.41
CA ALA A 50 14.18 21.15 -3.18
C ALA A 50 15.46 21.57 -2.43
N PRO A 51 16.55 20.80 -2.54
CA PRO A 51 17.82 21.13 -1.89
C PRO A 51 18.33 22.52 -2.28
N GLY A 52 18.80 23.26 -1.26
CA GLY A 52 19.31 24.62 -1.45
C GLY A 52 18.24 25.72 -1.51
N THR A 53 16.96 25.37 -1.43
CA THR A 53 15.90 26.36 -1.25
C THR A 53 15.99 26.94 0.14
N ALA A 54 16.13 28.26 0.24
CA ALA A 54 16.14 28.95 1.54
C ALA A 54 14.73 28.92 2.13
N GLY A 55 14.60 28.54 3.41
CA GLY A 55 13.35 28.64 4.14
C GLY A 55 13.01 30.10 4.49
N ASP A 56 11.71 30.40 4.48
CA ASP A 56 11.16 31.67 4.95
C ASP A 56 9.87 31.40 5.73
N ALA A 57 9.18 32.44 6.20
CA ALA A 57 7.96 32.26 7.01
C ALA A 57 6.79 31.53 6.29
N ALA A 58 6.88 31.33 4.98
CA ALA A 58 5.82 30.72 4.17
C ALA A 58 6.23 29.37 3.54
N ASN A 59 7.53 29.02 3.61
CA ASN A 59 8.05 27.86 2.87
C ASN A 59 9.23 27.20 3.58
N CYS A 60 9.38 25.89 3.35
CA CYS A 60 10.56 25.08 3.67
C CYS A 60 10.81 24.90 5.18
N HIS A 61 9.77 24.49 5.90
CA HIS A 61 9.77 24.21 7.34
C HIS A 61 10.03 22.74 7.71
N GLN A 62 10.49 21.91 6.76
CA GLN A 62 10.74 20.48 6.99
C GLN A 62 11.71 20.18 8.16
N GLN A 63 12.63 21.10 8.48
CA GLN A 63 13.55 20.94 9.60
C GLN A 63 12.81 21.05 10.95
N GLN A 64 11.94 22.04 11.10
CA GLN A 64 11.17 22.31 12.31
C GLN A 64 10.13 21.21 12.56
N THR A 65 9.38 20.85 11.53
CA THR A 65 8.36 19.79 11.63
C THR A 65 8.98 18.41 11.91
N SER A 66 10.15 18.09 11.33
CA SER A 66 10.87 16.86 11.66
C SER A 66 11.41 16.88 13.10
N GLN A 67 11.83 18.03 13.60
CA GLN A 67 12.29 18.16 14.99
C GLN A 67 11.13 17.95 15.96
N LEU A 68 9.95 18.54 15.67
CA LEU A 68 8.75 18.30 16.46
C LEU A 68 8.39 16.79 16.54
N ALA A 69 8.49 16.07 15.42
CA ALA A 69 8.25 14.63 15.40
C ALA A 69 9.28 13.85 16.23
N LEU A 70 10.57 14.24 16.17
CA LEU A 70 11.63 13.63 16.99
C LEU A 70 11.43 13.89 18.49
N ASP A 71 10.99 15.08 18.87
CA ASP A 71 10.78 15.46 20.27
C ASP A 71 9.60 14.71 20.90
N VAL A 72 8.56 14.36 20.11
CA VAL A 72 7.43 13.53 20.55
C VAL A 72 7.81 12.05 20.61
N ALA A 73 8.80 11.61 19.82
CA ALA A 73 9.27 10.23 19.73
C ALA A 73 8.14 9.22 19.43
N PRO A 74 7.45 9.31 18.28
CA PRO A 74 6.35 8.44 17.93
C PRO A 74 6.82 6.99 17.73
N ALA A 75 5.89 6.04 17.84
CA ALA A 75 6.15 4.63 17.55
C ALA A 75 6.25 4.35 16.04
N ALA A 76 5.56 5.15 15.21
CA ALA A 76 5.59 5.10 13.76
C ALA A 76 5.26 6.48 13.16
N VAL A 77 5.60 6.68 11.89
CA VAL A 77 5.33 7.91 11.14
C VAL A 77 4.69 7.56 9.79
N ALA A 78 3.44 7.93 9.59
CA ALA A 78 2.76 7.89 8.30
C ALA A 78 3.15 9.12 7.47
N LEU A 79 3.87 8.92 6.38
CA LEU A 79 4.19 9.98 5.42
C LEU A 79 3.13 9.98 4.31
N LEU A 80 2.40 11.08 4.18
CA LEU A 80 1.17 11.18 3.39
C LEU A 80 1.41 11.60 1.92
N GLY A 81 2.60 11.34 1.39
CA GLY A 81 2.98 11.70 0.03
C GLY A 81 3.55 13.09 -0.11
N ASP A 82 4.07 13.39 -1.31
CA ASP A 82 4.85 14.58 -1.60
C ASP A 82 5.93 14.81 -0.53
N ASN A 83 6.65 13.73 -0.26
CA ASN A 83 7.68 13.70 0.76
C ASN A 83 8.87 14.58 0.38
N GLN A 84 9.13 14.67 -0.94
CA GLN A 84 10.27 15.43 -1.49
C GLN A 84 9.94 16.14 -2.80
N TYR A 85 10.03 17.46 -2.79
CA TYR A 85 9.86 18.35 -3.93
C TYR A 85 11.19 18.59 -4.67
N GLU A 86 11.21 18.95 -6.02
CA GLU A 86 10.00 19.15 -6.83
C GLU A 86 9.57 17.88 -7.57
N SER A 87 10.46 16.89 -7.70
CA SER A 87 10.24 15.72 -8.56
C SER A 87 10.59 14.39 -7.89
N GLY A 88 10.87 14.38 -6.59
CA GLY A 88 11.20 13.18 -5.82
C GLY A 88 12.38 12.41 -6.39
N THR A 89 13.41 13.11 -6.92
CA THR A 89 14.63 12.45 -7.39
C THR A 89 15.48 11.94 -6.22
N ALA A 90 16.31 10.93 -6.46
CA ALA A 90 17.23 10.42 -5.43
C ALA A 90 18.16 11.52 -4.87
N ALA A 91 18.58 12.47 -5.71
CA ALA A 91 19.43 13.58 -5.29
C ALA A 91 18.68 14.56 -4.37
N GLU A 92 17.40 14.83 -4.65
CA GLU A 92 16.55 15.68 -3.82
C GLU A 92 16.29 15.01 -2.47
N TYR A 93 15.97 13.71 -2.44
CA TYR A 93 15.84 12.96 -1.18
C TYR A 93 17.08 13.05 -0.31
N LEU A 94 18.26 12.79 -0.86
CA LEU A 94 19.53 12.84 -0.12
C LEU A 94 19.90 14.26 0.32
N GLY A 95 19.49 15.27 -0.45
CA GLY A 95 19.87 16.67 -0.21
C GLY A 95 18.97 17.43 0.76
N SER A 96 17.72 16.99 0.94
CA SER A 96 16.75 17.75 1.75
C SER A 96 15.93 16.88 2.70
N PHE A 97 15.30 15.82 2.25
CA PHE A 97 14.52 14.92 3.10
C PHE A 97 15.40 14.16 4.11
N ASP A 98 16.49 13.56 3.64
CA ASP A 98 17.38 12.72 4.45
C ASP A 98 17.94 13.45 5.69
N PRO A 99 18.51 14.68 5.58
CA PRO A 99 19.01 15.40 6.73
C PRO A 99 17.91 15.90 7.70
N THR A 100 16.63 15.83 7.33
CA THR A 100 15.50 16.28 8.12
C THR A 100 14.65 15.10 8.60
N TRP A 101 13.61 14.73 7.87
CA TRP A 101 12.73 13.62 8.19
C TRP A 101 13.39 12.25 8.10
N GLY A 102 14.41 12.09 7.27
CA GLY A 102 15.21 10.86 7.18
C GLY A 102 15.83 10.42 8.51
N ARG A 103 16.03 11.36 9.47
CA ARG A 103 16.51 11.06 10.83
C ARG A 103 15.59 10.13 11.64
N LEU A 104 14.30 10.03 11.28
CA LEU A 104 13.34 9.10 11.89
C LEU A 104 13.51 7.65 11.41
N GLY A 105 14.28 7.42 10.36
CA GLY A 105 14.82 6.12 9.96
C GLY A 105 13.76 5.06 9.70
N SER A 106 13.80 3.98 10.49
CA SER A 106 12.89 2.83 10.34
C SER A 106 11.46 3.08 10.80
N LEU A 107 11.17 4.21 11.45
CA LEU A 107 9.81 4.58 11.88
C LEU A 107 8.95 5.09 10.72
N LEU A 108 9.57 5.42 9.57
CA LEU A 108 8.89 5.99 8.41
C LEU A 108 8.14 4.93 7.62
N HIS A 109 6.84 5.13 7.44
CA HIS A 109 5.93 4.34 6.61
C HIS A 109 5.34 5.25 5.53
N PRO A 110 5.99 5.35 4.35
CA PRO A 110 5.63 6.33 3.35
C PRO A 110 4.55 5.85 2.37
N VAL A 111 3.74 6.79 1.86
CA VAL A 111 3.05 6.65 0.57
C VAL A 111 3.63 7.66 -0.43
N PRO A 112 3.55 7.41 -1.75
CA PRO A 112 3.96 8.40 -2.74
C PRO A 112 2.86 9.44 -2.98
N GLY A 113 3.27 10.69 -3.19
CA GLY A 113 2.42 11.73 -3.75
C GLY A 113 2.65 11.91 -5.25
N ASN A 114 2.03 12.93 -5.84
CA ASN A 114 2.18 13.19 -7.27
C ASN A 114 3.58 13.71 -7.63
N HIS A 115 4.24 14.41 -6.73
CA HIS A 115 5.61 14.90 -6.96
C HIS A 115 6.63 13.76 -7.02
N GLU A 116 6.45 12.65 -6.32
CA GLU A 116 7.29 11.46 -6.47
C GLU A 116 7.24 10.90 -7.90
N TYR A 117 6.07 10.97 -8.54
CA TYR A 117 5.88 10.56 -9.93
C TYR A 117 6.33 11.61 -10.96
N GLY A 118 6.81 12.77 -10.52
CA GLY A 118 7.65 13.67 -11.33
C GLY A 118 8.92 12.97 -11.81
N THR A 119 9.43 12.02 -11.06
CA THR A 119 10.44 11.04 -11.50
C THR A 119 9.76 9.78 -11.99
N SER A 120 10.10 9.34 -13.21
CA SER A 120 9.47 8.19 -13.85
C SER A 120 9.41 6.95 -12.96
N GLY A 121 8.19 6.48 -12.67
CA GLY A 121 7.92 5.33 -11.80
C GLY A 121 8.30 5.58 -10.35
N ALA A 122 8.32 6.84 -9.90
CA ALA A 122 8.73 7.25 -8.57
C ALA A 122 10.09 6.64 -8.14
N ALA A 123 11.03 6.55 -9.09
CA ALA A 123 12.27 5.78 -8.87
C ALA A 123 13.14 6.33 -7.73
N GLY A 124 13.10 7.65 -7.46
CA GLY A 124 13.81 8.24 -6.33
C GLY A 124 13.19 7.83 -5.00
N TYR A 125 11.86 7.87 -4.88
CA TYR A 125 11.09 7.44 -3.73
C TYR A 125 11.33 5.97 -3.38
N PHE A 126 11.07 5.06 -4.32
CA PHE A 126 11.28 3.63 -4.10
C PHE A 126 12.75 3.28 -3.85
N GLY A 127 13.67 4.02 -4.47
CA GLY A 127 15.11 3.87 -4.23
C GLY A 127 15.55 4.30 -2.85
N TYR A 128 14.97 5.38 -2.33
CA TYR A 128 15.28 5.93 -1.01
C TYR A 128 14.66 5.10 0.13
N PHE A 129 13.37 4.84 0.07
CA PHE A 129 12.68 4.12 1.14
C PHE A 129 12.89 2.59 1.08
N GLY A 130 13.17 2.04 -0.09
CA GLY A 130 13.38 0.60 -0.27
C GLY A 130 12.16 -0.22 0.18
N VAL A 131 12.39 -1.23 1.01
CA VAL A 131 11.33 -2.13 1.51
C VAL A 131 10.23 -1.43 2.34
N ARG A 132 10.51 -0.25 2.88
CA ARG A 132 9.53 0.55 3.65
C ARG A 132 8.41 1.12 2.76
N ALA A 133 8.65 1.28 1.47
CA ALA A 133 7.67 1.73 0.49
C ALA A 133 6.84 0.57 -0.11
N GLY A 134 6.97 -0.64 0.42
CA GLY A 134 6.33 -1.84 -0.12
C GLY A 134 6.93 -2.29 -1.46
N ASP A 135 6.12 -3.02 -2.25
CA ASP A 135 6.52 -3.45 -3.61
C ASP A 135 6.45 -2.26 -4.58
N PRO A 136 7.57 -1.89 -5.24
CA PRO A 136 7.59 -0.77 -6.19
C PRO A 136 6.65 -0.92 -7.40
N SER A 137 6.12 -2.12 -7.64
CA SER A 137 5.12 -2.36 -8.69
C SER A 137 3.69 -2.07 -8.24
N LEU A 138 3.46 -1.93 -6.94
CA LEU A 138 2.16 -1.71 -6.30
C LEU A 138 2.10 -0.30 -5.68
N GLY A 139 3.03 0.03 -4.80
CA GLY A 139 3.10 1.28 -4.08
C GLY A 139 2.11 1.36 -2.91
N TYR A 140 1.51 0.22 -2.51
CA TYR A 140 0.60 0.09 -1.38
C TYR A 140 0.94 -1.16 -0.55
N TYR A 141 0.64 -1.12 0.75
CA TYR A 141 0.92 -2.17 1.72
C TYR A 141 0.12 -1.93 3.02
N SER A 142 0.13 -2.89 3.94
CA SER A 142 -0.45 -2.74 5.27
C SER A 142 0.50 -3.23 6.37
N TYR A 143 0.25 -2.84 7.60
CA TYR A 143 0.99 -3.23 8.80
C TYR A 143 0.15 -2.97 10.05
N ASP A 144 0.51 -3.62 11.15
CA ASP A 144 -0.15 -3.42 12.43
C ASP A 144 0.67 -2.52 13.36
N LEU A 145 -0.02 -1.66 14.11
CA LEU A 145 0.57 -0.83 15.16
C LEU A 145 -0.27 -0.93 16.44
N GLY A 146 0.19 -1.72 17.39
CA GLY A 146 -0.58 -2.05 18.57
C GLY A 146 -1.83 -2.87 18.23
N ALA A 147 -3.02 -2.34 18.53
CA ALA A 147 -4.31 -2.96 18.23
C ALA A 147 -4.94 -2.43 16.93
N TRP A 148 -4.22 -1.63 16.17
CA TRP A 148 -4.71 -0.99 14.94
C TRP A 148 -4.13 -1.65 13.70
N HIS A 149 -4.96 -1.83 12.68
CA HIS A 149 -4.54 -2.17 11.34
C HIS A 149 -4.37 -0.90 10.49
N LEU A 150 -3.17 -0.67 9.95
CA LEU A 150 -2.79 0.52 9.20
C LEU A 150 -2.54 0.17 7.74
N ILE A 151 -3.14 0.94 6.82
CA ILE A 151 -3.14 0.65 5.39
C ILE A 151 -2.59 1.85 4.63
N ALA A 152 -1.46 1.66 3.97
CA ALA A 152 -0.79 2.63 3.11
C ALA A 152 -1.20 2.40 1.65
N LEU A 153 -1.80 3.39 0.99
CA LEU A 153 -2.38 3.28 -0.36
C LEU A 153 -1.74 4.26 -1.34
N ASN A 154 -1.92 4.03 -2.63
CA ASN A 154 -1.31 4.82 -3.69
C ASN A 154 -2.36 5.46 -4.61
N SER A 155 -2.69 6.71 -4.37
CA SER A 155 -3.67 7.47 -5.15
C SER A 155 -3.11 8.10 -6.45
N ASN A 156 -1.99 7.62 -6.98
CA ASN A 156 -1.38 8.18 -8.19
C ASN A 156 -1.48 7.27 -9.42
N CYS A 157 -2.26 6.19 -9.32
CA CYS A 157 -2.32 5.16 -10.35
C CYS A 157 -3.75 5.00 -10.87
N GLY A 158 -3.92 4.81 -12.17
CA GLY A 158 -5.20 4.36 -12.71
C GLY A 158 -6.09 5.42 -13.33
N ASP A 159 -5.55 6.56 -13.78
CA ASP A 159 -6.35 7.55 -14.52
C ASP A 159 -7.15 6.88 -15.65
N PRO A 160 -8.50 6.80 -15.53
CA PRO A 160 -9.36 6.14 -16.52
C PRO A 160 -9.44 6.92 -17.85
N GLN A 161 -9.01 8.18 -17.87
CA GLN A 161 -8.98 9.02 -19.07
C GLN A 161 -7.63 8.94 -19.78
N ALA A 162 -6.59 8.43 -19.11
CA ALA A 162 -5.30 8.22 -19.75
C ALA A 162 -5.40 7.09 -20.78
N PRO A 163 -4.96 7.30 -22.04
CA PRO A 163 -4.97 6.26 -23.05
C PRO A 163 -3.95 5.18 -22.73
N GLY A 164 -4.39 4.03 -22.24
CA GLY A 164 -3.51 2.90 -21.96
C GLY A 164 -3.86 2.16 -20.64
N PRO A 165 -3.04 1.19 -20.24
CA PRO A 165 -3.19 0.58 -18.93
C PRO A 165 -2.94 1.61 -17.83
N PRO A 166 -3.54 1.43 -16.64
CA PRO A 166 -3.33 2.29 -15.50
C PRO A 166 -1.85 2.55 -15.29
N GLN A 167 -1.45 3.80 -15.31
CA GLN A 167 -0.07 4.23 -15.05
C GLN A 167 -0.07 5.11 -13.81
N CYS A 168 0.94 4.94 -12.98
CA CYS A 168 1.20 5.88 -11.90
C CYS A 168 1.92 7.08 -12.51
N VAL A 169 1.29 8.23 -12.47
CA VAL A 169 1.77 9.46 -13.10
C VAL A 169 1.63 10.64 -12.14
N ASN A 170 2.37 11.69 -12.42
CA ASN A 170 2.14 12.99 -11.81
C ASN A 170 0.81 13.54 -12.37
N GLY A 171 -0.24 13.53 -11.55
CA GLY A 171 -1.57 13.96 -11.94
C GLY A 171 -2.60 13.78 -10.81
N SER A 172 -3.87 13.98 -11.15
CA SER A 172 -5.00 13.84 -10.23
C SER A 172 -5.09 12.44 -9.61
N GLY A 173 -5.61 12.39 -8.38
CA GLY A 173 -5.77 11.18 -7.58
C GLY A 173 -6.66 10.14 -8.25
N HIS A 174 -6.08 9.02 -8.64
CA HIS A 174 -6.79 7.89 -9.21
C HIS A 174 -6.22 6.60 -8.67
N VAL A 175 -7.08 5.60 -8.54
CA VAL A 175 -6.74 4.29 -8.01
C VAL A 175 -7.08 3.18 -9.00
N THR A 176 -6.36 2.07 -8.93
CA THR A 176 -6.62 0.94 -9.81
C THR A 176 -7.65 -0.01 -9.20
N ALA A 177 -8.46 -0.67 -10.03
CA ALA A 177 -9.31 -1.75 -9.55
C ALA A 177 -8.53 -2.91 -8.88
N ALA A 178 -7.25 -3.08 -9.21
CA ALA A 178 -6.38 -4.06 -8.58
C ALA A 178 -6.04 -3.67 -7.14
N GLU A 179 -5.83 -2.40 -6.88
CA GLU A 179 -5.57 -1.86 -5.54
C GLU A 179 -6.82 -1.94 -4.66
N VAL A 180 -7.98 -1.54 -5.19
CA VAL A 180 -9.27 -1.68 -4.49
C VAL A 180 -9.55 -3.14 -4.14
N GLY A 181 -9.35 -4.06 -5.08
CA GLY A 181 -9.53 -5.50 -4.81
C GLY A 181 -8.51 -6.08 -3.84
N TRP A 182 -7.29 -5.53 -3.77
CA TRP A 182 -6.32 -5.87 -2.74
C TRP A 182 -6.77 -5.34 -1.38
N LEU A 183 -7.26 -4.09 -1.32
CA LEU A 183 -7.77 -3.46 -0.10
C LEU A 183 -8.93 -4.27 0.50
N ASP A 184 -9.91 -4.69 -0.32
CA ASP A 184 -11.00 -5.55 0.13
C ASP A 184 -10.50 -6.88 0.74
N GLN A 185 -9.49 -7.51 0.12
CA GLN A 185 -8.89 -8.75 0.61
C GLN A 185 -8.08 -8.54 1.88
N ASP A 186 -7.34 -7.44 1.98
CA ASP A 186 -6.53 -7.08 3.14
C ASP A 186 -7.44 -6.86 4.36
N LEU A 187 -8.46 -6.01 4.24
CA LEU A 187 -9.46 -5.74 5.27
C LEU A 187 -10.21 -7.01 5.72
N ALA A 188 -10.59 -7.87 4.79
CA ALA A 188 -11.26 -9.13 5.11
C ALA A 188 -10.33 -10.13 5.83
N SER A 189 -9.01 -10.07 5.59
CA SER A 189 -8.00 -10.98 6.14
C SER A 189 -7.45 -10.51 7.49
N HIS A 190 -7.58 -9.23 7.78
CA HIS A 190 -7.08 -8.60 9.02
C HIS A 190 -8.23 -7.93 9.78
N PRO A 191 -9.20 -8.72 10.33
CA PRO A 191 -10.26 -8.15 11.14
C PRO A 191 -9.65 -7.47 12.36
N SER A 192 -9.85 -6.17 12.47
CA SER A 192 -9.35 -5.34 13.56
C SER A 192 -10.49 -4.51 14.12
N ASP A 193 -10.47 -4.26 15.41
CA ASP A 193 -11.45 -3.38 16.07
C ASP A 193 -11.26 -1.92 15.65
N CYS A 194 -10.08 -1.57 15.11
CA CYS A 194 -9.73 -0.22 14.69
C CYS A 194 -8.88 -0.25 13.41
N THR A 195 -9.29 0.49 12.39
CA THR A 195 -8.61 0.57 11.10
C THR A 195 -8.34 2.00 10.69
N LEU A 196 -7.10 2.27 10.24
CA LEU A 196 -6.67 3.54 9.70
C LEU A 196 -6.04 3.34 8.32
N ALA A 197 -6.50 4.10 7.32
CA ALA A 197 -5.88 4.12 6.01
C ALA A 197 -5.32 5.50 5.67
N TYR A 198 -4.29 5.54 4.81
CA TYR A 198 -3.74 6.81 4.35
C TYR A 198 -3.19 6.74 2.93
N TRP A 199 -3.37 7.85 2.21
CA TRP A 199 -2.86 8.09 0.86
C TRP A 199 -2.73 9.58 0.60
N HIS A 200 -2.27 10.01 -0.58
CA HIS A 200 -1.94 11.41 -0.82
C HIS A 200 -3.16 12.30 -1.13
N HIS A 201 -3.95 12.01 -2.19
CA HIS A 201 -5.04 12.88 -2.67
C HIS A 201 -6.31 12.71 -1.83
N PRO A 202 -6.80 13.74 -1.11
CA PRO A 202 -7.92 13.61 -0.18
C PRO A 202 -9.24 13.31 -0.90
N ARG A 203 -10.07 12.45 -0.28
CA ARG A 203 -11.44 12.21 -0.76
C ARG A 203 -12.32 13.44 -0.57
N PHE A 204 -12.16 14.12 0.55
CA PHE A 204 -12.84 15.38 0.86
C PHE A 204 -11.79 16.42 1.27
N SER A 205 -11.95 17.64 0.75
CA SER A 205 -11.09 18.78 1.09
C SER A 205 -11.80 20.10 0.85
N SER A 206 -11.52 21.10 1.67
CA SER A 206 -11.84 22.50 1.44
C SER A 206 -10.65 23.28 0.87
N GLY A 207 -9.50 22.65 0.72
CA GLY A 207 -8.26 23.26 0.25
C GLY A 207 -8.30 23.67 -1.22
N LEU A 208 -7.17 24.14 -1.73
CA LEU A 208 -7.08 24.72 -3.08
C LEU A 208 -7.34 23.70 -4.21
N HIS A 209 -6.88 22.46 -4.02
CA HIS A 209 -7.08 21.36 -4.99
C HIS A 209 -8.48 20.75 -4.86
N GLY A 210 -9.04 20.81 -3.64
CA GLY A 210 -10.39 20.32 -3.35
C GLY A 210 -10.49 18.79 -3.29
N PRO A 211 -11.74 18.27 -3.25
CA PRO A 211 -11.99 16.83 -3.12
C PRO A 211 -11.62 16.06 -4.39
N ASP A 212 -10.99 14.89 -4.25
CA ASP A 212 -10.66 14.02 -5.38
C ASP A 212 -11.64 12.84 -5.51
N GLY A 213 -12.46 12.88 -6.56
CA GLY A 213 -13.43 11.82 -6.87
C GLY A 213 -12.78 10.51 -7.32
N GLY A 214 -11.53 10.53 -7.77
CA GLY A 214 -10.80 9.35 -8.22
C GLY A 214 -10.42 8.39 -7.09
N THR A 215 -10.44 8.86 -5.83
CA THR A 215 -10.18 8.05 -4.63
C THR A 215 -11.47 7.49 -3.99
N ALA A 216 -12.63 7.74 -4.57
CA ALA A 216 -13.93 7.32 -4.03
C ALA A 216 -14.02 5.80 -3.78
N ALA A 217 -13.46 4.99 -4.67
CA ALA A 217 -13.50 3.53 -4.53
C ALA A 217 -12.70 3.01 -3.32
N LEU A 218 -11.64 3.70 -2.88
CA LEU A 218 -10.95 3.39 -1.62
C LEU A 218 -11.83 3.70 -0.42
N TRP A 219 -12.48 4.88 -0.45
CA TRP A 219 -13.39 5.27 0.61
C TRP A 219 -14.57 4.31 0.75
N ASP A 220 -15.18 3.91 -0.38
CA ASP A 220 -16.31 2.98 -0.41
C ASP A 220 -15.94 1.63 0.22
N ALA A 221 -14.77 1.08 -0.13
CA ALA A 221 -14.26 -0.16 0.45
C ALA A 221 -13.99 -0.02 1.95
N LEU A 222 -13.28 1.03 2.36
CA LEU A 222 -12.98 1.31 3.77
C LEU A 222 -14.26 1.46 4.61
N TYR A 223 -15.24 2.21 4.13
CA TYR A 223 -16.52 2.39 4.81
C TYR A 223 -17.28 1.08 4.95
N ALA A 224 -17.33 0.27 3.88
CA ALA A 224 -18.00 -1.04 3.91
C ALA A 224 -17.38 -2.01 4.92
N HIS A 225 -16.08 -1.86 5.23
CA HIS A 225 -15.37 -2.68 6.20
C HIS A 225 -15.23 -2.03 7.59
N GLY A 226 -15.81 -0.83 7.80
CA GLY A 226 -15.82 -0.17 9.10
C GLY A 226 -14.50 0.46 9.51
N ALA A 227 -13.77 1.05 8.56
CA ALA A 227 -12.58 1.82 8.88
C ALA A 227 -12.94 3.13 9.63
N ASP A 228 -12.06 3.56 10.54
CA ASP A 228 -12.32 4.65 11.48
C ASP A 228 -11.72 5.97 11.04
N VAL A 229 -10.50 5.94 10.49
CA VAL A 229 -9.69 7.12 10.19
C VAL A 229 -9.08 7.04 8.81
N VAL A 230 -9.10 8.15 8.08
CA VAL A 230 -8.36 8.36 6.84
C VAL A 230 -7.46 9.58 6.99
N LEU A 231 -6.20 9.47 6.50
CA LEU A 231 -5.23 10.57 6.51
C LEU A 231 -4.76 10.86 5.07
N ASN A 232 -4.68 12.14 4.73
CA ASN A 232 -4.26 12.61 3.41
C ASN A 232 -3.32 13.82 3.50
N GLY A 233 -2.59 14.08 2.40
CA GLY A 233 -1.82 15.29 2.16
C GLY A 233 -2.42 16.11 1.01
N HIS A 234 -1.55 16.55 0.08
CA HIS A 234 -1.86 17.20 -1.19
C HIS A 234 -2.35 18.64 -1.10
N ASP A 235 -3.41 18.93 -0.34
CA ASP A 235 -3.72 20.30 0.02
C ASP A 235 -2.81 20.74 1.17
N HIS A 236 -2.05 21.82 0.95
CA HIS A 236 -1.02 22.29 1.87
C HIS A 236 -1.66 23.06 3.04
N ASP A 237 -2.50 22.36 3.78
CA ASP A 237 -3.22 22.87 4.93
C ASP A 237 -3.50 21.75 5.94
N TYR A 238 -4.08 22.12 7.07
CA TYR A 238 -4.66 21.17 8.02
C TYR A 238 -6.17 21.30 7.97
N GLU A 239 -6.85 20.19 7.70
CA GLU A 239 -8.29 20.10 7.82
C GLU A 239 -8.72 18.81 8.50
N ARG A 240 -9.78 18.88 9.32
CA ARG A 240 -10.40 17.72 9.95
C ARG A 240 -11.90 17.72 9.69
N PHE A 241 -12.38 16.59 9.22
CA PHE A 241 -13.80 16.34 9.00
C PHE A 241 -14.44 15.58 10.16
N GLY A 242 -15.76 15.78 10.36
CA GLY A 242 -16.57 14.88 11.17
C GLY A 242 -16.72 13.52 10.52
N PRO A 243 -17.04 12.46 11.29
CA PRO A 243 -17.30 11.14 10.73
C PRO A 243 -18.40 11.20 9.66
N GLN A 244 -18.13 10.66 8.48
CA GLN A 244 -19.01 10.78 7.32
C GLN A 244 -19.04 9.55 6.44
N ASP A 245 -20.16 9.37 5.74
CA ASP A 245 -20.35 8.31 4.74
C ASP A 245 -19.72 8.67 3.39
N PRO A 246 -19.67 7.74 2.41
CA PRO A 246 -19.13 7.99 1.07
C PRO A 246 -19.77 9.17 0.31
N GLY A 247 -20.98 9.55 0.69
CA GLY A 247 -21.73 10.68 0.10
C GLY A 247 -21.55 12.01 0.84
N ALA A 248 -20.55 12.14 1.72
CA ALA A 248 -20.30 13.32 2.56
C ALA A 248 -21.46 13.67 3.52
N ARG A 249 -22.26 12.70 3.94
CA ARG A 249 -23.29 12.90 4.97
C ARG A 249 -22.70 12.57 6.34
N PRO A 250 -23.01 13.35 7.38
CA PRO A 250 -22.59 13.02 8.73
C PRO A 250 -23.08 11.63 9.14
N ASP A 251 -22.15 10.79 9.60
CA ASP A 251 -22.45 9.45 10.10
C ASP A 251 -21.64 9.17 11.37
N PRO A 252 -22.13 9.59 12.54
CA PRO A 252 -21.39 9.42 13.79
C PRO A 252 -21.29 7.98 14.28
N GLN A 253 -22.00 7.03 13.65
CA GLN A 253 -22.03 5.63 14.07
C GLN A 253 -21.09 4.74 13.25
N HIS A 254 -20.94 5.01 11.93
CA HIS A 254 -20.19 4.18 11.01
C HIS A 254 -19.30 4.99 10.07
N GLY A 255 -19.33 6.33 10.19
CA GLY A 255 -18.61 7.23 9.29
C GLY A 255 -17.13 7.29 9.57
N ILE A 256 -16.34 7.48 8.52
CA ILE A 256 -14.89 7.63 8.59
C ILE A 256 -14.55 9.09 8.88
N ARG A 257 -13.63 9.34 9.83
CA ARG A 257 -13.03 10.65 10.07
C ARG A 257 -11.83 10.86 9.18
N GLU A 258 -11.83 11.92 8.37
CA GLU A 258 -10.71 12.31 7.52
C GLU A 258 -9.92 13.46 8.13
N PHE A 259 -8.59 13.38 7.98
CA PHE A 259 -7.66 14.46 8.25
C PHE A 259 -6.83 14.74 6.99
N VAL A 260 -6.82 15.98 6.54
CA VAL A 260 -5.83 16.48 5.58
C VAL A 260 -4.70 17.12 6.38
N VAL A 261 -3.45 16.71 6.13
CA VAL A 261 -2.27 17.14 6.89
C VAL A 261 -1.11 17.41 5.93
N GLY A 262 -1.32 18.33 4.98
CA GLY A 262 -0.29 18.78 4.02
C GLY A 262 0.61 19.88 4.58
N THR A 263 0.94 19.81 5.85
CA THR A 263 1.61 20.88 6.61
C THR A 263 3.06 20.58 6.95
N GLY A 264 3.69 19.62 6.24
CA GLY A 264 5.02 19.10 6.56
C GLY A 264 6.17 20.04 6.31
N GLY A 265 5.96 21.11 5.53
CA GLY A 265 7.01 22.11 5.36
C GLY A 265 7.07 22.81 4.01
N LYS A 266 6.47 22.28 2.95
CA LYS A 266 6.63 22.85 1.59
C LYS A 266 6.10 24.29 1.50
N SER A 267 4.82 24.49 1.78
CA SER A 267 4.15 25.80 1.74
C SER A 267 2.73 25.68 2.27
N HIS A 268 1.98 26.78 2.31
CA HIS A 268 0.56 26.77 2.64
C HIS A 268 -0.32 27.20 1.46
N TYR A 269 -1.54 26.64 1.40
CA TYR A 269 -2.60 27.06 0.49
C TYR A 269 -3.77 27.69 1.26
N PRO A 270 -4.44 28.70 0.66
CA PRO A 270 -5.63 29.28 1.26
C PRO A 270 -6.84 28.36 1.06
N PHE A 271 -7.79 28.43 1.98
CA PHE A 271 -9.09 27.80 1.81
C PHE A 271 -10.02 28.66 0.95
N PRO A 272 -10.39 28.24 -0.28
CA PRO A 272 -11.34 28.98 -1.11
C PRO A 272 -12.78 28.93 -0.58
N GLY A 273 -13.08 27.99 0.33
CA GLY A 273 -14.40 27.78 0.91
C GLY A 273 -14.38 26.84 2.11
N ALA A 274 -15.50 26.22 2.39
CA ALA A 274 -15.66 25.19 3.41
C ALA A 274 -16.52 24.06 2.84
N SER A 275 -16.00 22.85 2.85
CA SER A 275 -16.72 21.63 2.51
C SER A 275 -17.68 21.23 3.63
N ALA A 276 -18.71 20.45 3.30
CA ALA A 276 -19.60 19.86 4.30
C ALA A 276 -18.79 19.04 5.30
N ASN A 277 -19.22 19.02 6.55
CA ASN A 277 -18.62 18.28 7.68
C ASN A 277 -17.18 18.70 8.05
N SER A 278 -16.62 19.75 7.47
CA SER A 278 -15.36 20.33 7.91
C SER A 278 -15.49 20.93 9.30
N GLU A 279 -14.80 20.38 10.29
CA GLU A 279 -14.90 20.76 11.71
C GLU A 279 -13.76 21.68 12.17
N ALA A 280 -12.56 21.51 11.60
CA ALA A 280 -11.38 22.32 11.92
C ALA A 280 -10.54 22.59 10.67
N ARG A 281 -10.00 23.80 10.53
CA ARG A 281 -9.13 24.21 9.42
C ARG A 281 -8.02 25.13 9.89
N ASN A 282 -6.81 24.92 9.37
CA ASN A 282 -5.67 25.82 9.55
C ASN A 282 -4.80 25.82 8.28
N GLY A 283 -4.70 26.95 7.59
CA GLY A 283 -3.89 27.13 6.38
C GLY A 283 -2.67 28.06 6.60
N SER A 284 -2.13 28.13 7.82
CA SER A 284 -1.05 29.08 8.15
C SER A 284 0.01 28.56 9.12
N VAL A 285 -0.19 27.36 9.68
CA VAL A 285 0.75 26.77 10.65
C VAL A 285 1.30 25.47 10.11
N PHE A 286 2.64 25.41 9.95
CA PHE A 286 3.33 24.15 9.71
C PHE A 286 3.29 23.27 10.97
N GLY A 287 3.05 21.99 10.81
CA GLY A 287 2.87 21.11 11.96
C GLY A 287 2.70 19.65 11.59
N VAL A 288 2.46 18.84 12.61
CA VAL A 288 2.35 17.38 12.54
C VAL A 288 1.11 16.94 13.33
N LEU A 289 0.35 16.01 12.77
CA LEU A 289 -0.73 15.33 13.48
C LEU A 289 -0.15 14.14 14.26
N PHE A 290 -0.50 14.04 15.53
CA PHE A 290 -0.18 12.89 16.37
C PHE A 290 -1.47 12.18 16.77
N LEU A 291 -1.52 10.86 16.57
CA LEU A 291 -2.63 10.00 16.98
C LEU A 291 -2.15 9.02 18.04
N THR A 292 -2.77 9.02 19.21
CA THR A 292 -2.58 7.97 20.21
C THR A 292 -3.58 6.85 19.93
N LEU A 293 -3.10 5.69 19.53
CA LEU A 293 -3.89 4.55 19.07
C LEU A 293 -4.14 3.56 20.21
N ARG A 294 -5.34 3.58 20.79
CA ARG A 294 -5.76 2.67 21.86
C ARG A 294 -6.55 1.50 21.31
N GLY A 295 -6.68 0.42 22.05
CA GLY A 295 -7.64 -0.64 21.70
C GLY A 295 -9.07 -0.10 21.77
N GLY A 296 -9.75 0.03 20.62
CA GLY A 296 -11.13 0.51 20.51
C GLY A 296 -11.34 2.04 20.51
N SER A 297 -10.27 2.86 20.46
CA SER A 297 -10.38 4.32 20.40
C SER A 297 -9.10 5.00 19.98
N TYR A 298 -9.18 6.27 19.62
CA TYR A 298 -8.03 7.12 19.29
C TYR A 298 -8.19 8.52 19.87
N GLU A 299 -7.05 9.17 20.10
CA GLU A 299 -6.96 10.59 20.44
C GLU A 299 -6.05 11.26 19.43
N TRP A 300 -6.39 12.48 19.00
CA TRP A 300 -5.53 13.27 18.09
C TRP A 300 -5.09 14.56 18.72
N SER A 301 -3.92 15.03 18.27
CA SER A 301 -3.38 16.34 18.58
C SER A 301 -2.60 16.84 17.35
N TYR A 302 -3.15 17.84 16.64
CA TYR A 302 -2.40 18.57 15.63
C TYR A 302 -1.61 19.65 16.32
N ARG A 303 -0.28 19.61 16.16
CA ARG A 303 0.65 20.55 16.81
C ARG A 303 1.41 21.33 15.77
N GLY A 304 1.50 22.64 16.01
CA GLY A 304 2.40 23.52 15.26
C GLY A 304 3.88 23.20 15.54
N GLU A 305 4.75 23.65 14.66
CA GLU A 305 6.21 23.47 14.77
C GLU A 305 6.83 24.04 16.06
N ASP A 306 6.14 24.95 16.73
CA ASP A 306 6.46 25.49 18.06
C ASP A 306 5.97 24.59 19.22
N GLY A 307 5.33 23.46 18.91
CA GLY A 307 4.75 22.52 19.87
C GLY A 307 3.35 22.91 20.37
N ALA A 308 2.81 24.07 19.96
CA ALA A 308 1.46 24.49 20.36
C ALA A 308 0.38 23.56 19.79
N VAL A 309 -0.58 23.18 20.63
CA VAL A 309 -1.74 22.37 20.20
C VAL A 309 -2.74 23.29 19.50
N ILE A 310 -2.99 23.02 18.23
CA ILE A 310 -3.89 23.79 17.36
C ILE A 310 -5.30 23.14 17.33
N ASP A 311 -5.35 21.81 17.22
CA ASP A 311 -6.59 21.02 17.26
C ASP A 311 -6.34 19.71 18.01
N ALA A 312 -7.31 19.28 18.81
CA ALA A 312 -7.23 18.04 19.56
C ALA A 312 -8.63 17.46 19.83
N GLY A 313 -8.67 16.15 20.02
CA GLY A 313 -9.92 15.45 20.37
C GLY A 313 -9.70 13.94 20.41
N GLY A 314 -10.81 13.21 20.31
CA GLY A 314 -10.80 11.73 20.33
C GLY A 314 -12.02 11.16 19.65
N GLY A 315 -11.93 9.87 19.31
CA GLY A 315 -13.02 9.08 18.74
C GLY A 315 -12.96 7.63 19.23
N ALA A 316 -14.12 6.98 19.28
CA ALA A 316 -14.19 5.53 19.42
C ALA A 316 -14.06 4.87 18.05
N CYS A 317 -13.49 3.66 18.03
CA CYS A 317 -13.57 2.81 16.85
C CYS A 317 -14.97 2.20 16.73
N HIS A 318 -15.36 1.85 15.53
CA HIS A 318 -16.70 1.32 15.24
C HIS A 318 -16.62 0.09 14.34
N SER A 319 -17.69 -0.67 14.32
CA SER A 319 -17.84 -1.79 13.38
C SER A 319 -18.40 -1.31 12.03
N ALA A 320 -18.22 -2.16 11.01
CA ALA A 320 -18.82 -1.92 9.69
C ALA A 320 -20.33 -1.66 9.78
N PRO A 321 -20.89 -0.82 8.91
CA PRO A 321 -22.33 -0.61 8.86
C PRO A 321 -23.06 -1.92 8.55
N PRO A 322 -24.28 -2.13 9.08
CA PRO A 322 -25.01 -3.36 8.80
C PRO A 322 -25.25 -3.50 7.29
N ALA A 323 -24.97 -4.70 6.76
CA ALA A 323 -25.20 -5.00 5.35
C ALA A 323 -26.69 -4.79 5.02
N GLY A 324 -27.03 -3.70 4.31
CA GLY A 324 -28.42 -3.34 3.97
C GLY A 324 -28.84 -1.90 4.20
N GLY A 325 -27.92 -1.00 4.61
CA GLY A 325 -28.18 0.44 4.59
C GLY A 325 -28.37 0.97 3.16
N PRO A 326 -29.21 2.02 2.94
CA PRO A 326 -29.64 2.42 1.60
C PRO A 326 -28.46 3.02 0.81
N SER A 327 -27.86 2.22 -0.04
CA SER A 327 -27.13 2.74 -1.21
C SER A 327 -28.20 3.31 -2.17
N VAL A 328 -28.23 4.64 -2.31
CA VAL A 328 -29.07 5.27 -3.34
C VAL A 328 -28.42 5.02 -4.69
N PRO A 329 -29.10 4.30 -5.63
CA PRO A 329 -28.52 4.05 -6.94
C PRO A 329 -28.61 5.31 -7.79
N ILE A 330 -27.52 5.70 -8.40
CA ILE A 330 -27.53 6.62 -9.54
C ILE A 330 -28.03 5.83 -10.75
N GLY A 331 -29.23 6.14 -11.23
CA GLY A 331 -29.76 5.73 -12.53
C GLY A 331 -30.47 4.39 -12.60
N ALA A 332 -31.81 4.44 -12.51
CA ALA A 332 -32.69 3.31 -12.72
C ALA A 332 -32.66 2.77 -14.15
N GLN A 333 -32.43 1.46 -14.30
CA GLN A 333 -33.06 0.65 -15.34
C GLN A 333 -33.75 -0.54 -14.68
N ALA A 334 -34.95 -0.85 -15.20
CA ALA A 334 -35.97 -1.70 -14.61
C ALA A 334 -35.60 -3.19 -14.40
N PRO A 335 -36.32 -3.90 -13.52
CA PRO A 335 -35.92 -5.22 -13.03
C PRO A 335 -36.30 -6.36 -13.95
N VAL A 336 -35.40 -7.33 -14.09
CA VAL A 336 -35.73 -8.67 -14.54
C VAL A 336 -35.67 -9.62 -13.33
N SER A 337 -36.75 -10.35 -13.18
CA SER A 337 -37.11 -11.19 -12.03
C SER A 337 -36.03 -12.17 -11.58
N ALA A 338 -35.80 -12.20 -10.27
CA ALA A 338 -35.01 -13.24 -9.60
C ALA A 338 -35.86 -14.49 -9.42
N ALA A 339 -35.41 -15.60 -9.99
CA ALA A 339 -35.83 -16.95 -9.62
C ALA A 339 -34.71 -17.62 -8.82
N LEU A 340 -35.08 -18.09 -7.64
CA LEU A 340 -34.30 -18.86 -6.68
C LEU A 340 -33.48 -20.00 -7.34
N LEU A 341 -32.18 -20.04 -7.06
CA LEU A 341 -31.44 -21.29 -7.02
C LEU A 341 -30.33 -21.22 -5.94
N SER A 342 -30.64 -21.85 -4.83
CA SER A 342 -29.67 -22.34 -3.86
C SER A 342 -28.81 -23.43 -4.51
N ALA A 343 -27.49 -23.21 -4.58
CA ALA A 343 -26.53 -24.31 -4.70
C ALA A 343 -25.13 -23.76 -4.29
N ALA A 344 -24.50 -24.45 -3.39
CA ALA A 344 -23.10 -24.23 -3.00
C ALA A 344 -22.21 -24.25 -4.25
N SER A 345 -21.72 -23.07 -4.68
CA SER A 345 -20.74 -22.99 -5.76
C SER A 345 -19.35 -23.10 -5.14
N VAL A 346 -18.74 -24.25 -5.31
CA VAL A 346 -17.29 -24.41 -5.27
C VAL A 346 -16.70 -23.40 -6.23
N ALA A 347 -15.87 -22.49 -5.74
CA ALA A 347 -15.21 -21.46 -6.54
C ALA A 347 -14.32 -22.12 -7.60
N LEU A 348 -14.83 -22.22 -8.82
CA LEU A 348 -14.05 -22.60 -10.00
C LEU A 348 -13.15 -21.41 -10.34
N GLY A 349 -11.85 -21.53 -10.04
CA GLY A 349 -10.85 -20.52 -10.37
C GLY A 349 -10.92 -20.10 -11.85
N SER A 350 -10.67 -18.82 -12.12
CA SER A 350 -10.69 -18.26 -13.48
C SER A 350 -9.79 -19.09 -14.42
N ARG A 351 -10.32 -19.46 -15.59
CA ARG A 351 -9.58 -20.20 -16.61
C ARG A 351 -9.11 -19.26 -17.70
N ILE A 352 -7.81 -19.36 -18.02
CA ILE A 352 -7.21 -18.63 -19.13
C ILE A 352 -7.05 -19.56 -20.33
N GLY A 353 -7.49 -19.12 -21.50
CA GLY A 353 -7.37 -19.87 -22.77
C GLY A 353 -6.97 -18.97 -23.93
N GLN A 354 -6.73 -19.56 -25.08
CA GLN A 354 -6.44 -18.88 -26.36
C GLN A 354 -5.30 -17.85 -26.29
N LEU A 355 -4.30 -18.07 -25.42
CA LEU A 355 -3.16 -17.17 -25.32
C LEU A 355 -2.37 -17.14 -26.61
N ARG A 356 -2.23 -15.95 -27.21
CA ARG A 356 -1.46 -15.71 -28.44
C ARG A 356 -0.60 -14.46 -28.30
N ILE A 357 0.47 -14.42 -29.07
CA ILE A 357 1.29 -13.22 -29.23
C ILE A 357 1.46 -12.95 -30.72
N THR A 358 1.05 -11.80 -31.20
CA THR A 358 0.98 -11.44 -32.63
C THR A 358 1.65 -10.09 -32.90
N PRO A 359 2.64 -10.04 -33.79
CA PRO A 359 3.26 -11.18 -34.49
C PRO A 359 4.09 -12.04 -33.52
N SER A 360 4.27 -13.30 -33.87
CA SER A 360 5.10 -14.23 -33.09
C SER A 360 6.61 -14.00 -33.22
N ALA A 361 7.02 -13.10 -34.12
CA ALA A 361 8.39 -12.64 -34.27
C ALA A 361 8.40 -11.10 -34.42
N PHE A 362 9.12 -10.41 -33.55
CA PHE A 362 9.18 -8.94 -33.50
C PHE A 362 10.50 -8.46 -32.90
N ALA A 363 10.90 -7.21 -33.18
CA ALA A 363 11.98 -6.55 -32.48
C ALA A 363 11.46 -5.89 -31.20
N SER A 364 12.22 -5.95 -30.11
CA SER A 364 11.88 -5.22 -28.90
C SER A 364 11.93 -3.72 -29.15
N ALA A 365 10.94 -2.98 -28.65
CA ALA A 365 10.88 -1.53 -28.79
C ALA A 365 12.04 -0.82 -28.08
N ALA A 366 12.36 0.39 -28.49
CA ALA A 366 13.35 1.23 -27.79
C ALA A 366 12.83 1.69 -26.43
N THR A 367 11.53 1.89 -26.31
CA THR A 367 10.82 2.27 -25.08
C THR A 367 10.15 1.07 -24.43
N ARG A 368 9.93 1.12 -23.12
CA ARG A 368 9.27 0.05 -22.37
C ARG A 368 7.80 -0.12 -22.74
N THR A 369 7.14 0.97 -23.11
CA THR A 369 5.73 1.03 -23.47
C THR A 369 5.54 1.26 -24.95
N ILE A 370 4.53 0.60 -25.51
CA ILE A 370 4.02 0.86 -26.86
C ILE A 370 2.50 0.80 -26.80
N THR A 371 1.81 1.70 -27.46
CA THR A 371 0.34 1.70 -27.56
C THR A 371 -0.17 0.65 -28.56
N ARG A 372 0.63 0.38 -29.56
CA ARG A 372 0.37 -0.64 -30.59
C ARG A 372 1.69 -1.12 -31.21
N PRO A 373 1.76 -2.37 -31.72
CA PRO A 373 2.87 -2.83 -32.53
C PRO A 373 2.99 -1.95 -33.78
N ILE A 374 4.19 -1.50 -34.10
CA ILE A 374 4.46 -0.67 -35.27
C ILE A 374 5.40 -1.37 -36.24
N ARG A 375 5.22 -1.13 -37.53
CA ARG A 375 6.15 -1.56 -38.56
C ARG A 375 7.08 -0.39 -38.88
N ARG A 376 8.36 -0.56 -38.54
CA ARG A 376 9.39 0.45 -38.82
C ARG A 376 10.38 -0.15 -39.81
N TRP A 377 10.45 0.47 -40.98
CA TRP A 377 11.26 -0.05 -42.08
C TRP A 377 10.95 -1.53 -42.37
N ARG A 378 11.36 -2.42 -42.61
CA ARG A 378 10.97 -3.82 -42.83
C ARG A 378 10.82 -4.66 -41.54
N ARG A 379 10.79 -4.03 -40.34
CA ARG A 379 10.75 -4.76 -39.07
C ARG A 379 9.47 -4.45 -38.30
N GLN A 380 8.89 -5.48 -37.74
CA GLN A 380 7.80 -5.33 -36.77
C GLN A 380 8.40 -5.06 -35.40
N VAL A 381 7.99 -3.96 -34.75
CA VAL A 381 8.44 -3.56 -33.42
C VAL A 381 7.28 -3.77 -32.43
N GLY A 382 7.53 -4.58 -31.40
CA GLY A 382 6.52 -5.00 -30.42
C GLY A 382 5.49 -5.97 -30.97
N ALA A 383 4.63 -6.46 -30.10
CA ALA A 383 3.59 -7.44 -30.39
C ALA A 383 2.32 -7.10 -29.60
N SER A 384 1.20 -7.77 -29.91
CA SER A 384 0.01 -7.82 -29.09
C SER A 384 -0.11 -9.20 -28.45
N ILE A 385 -0.36 -9.24 -27.15
CA ILE A 385 -0.75 -10.44 -26.42
C ILE A 385 -2.28 -10.46 -26.40
N THR A 386 -2.88 -11.58 -26.80
CA THR A 386 -4.34 -11.81 -26.71
C THR A 386 -4.62 -13.07 -25.95
N PHE A 387 -5.66 -13.07 -25.13
CA PHE A 387 -6.10 -14.23 -24.34
C PHE A 387 -7.59 -14.11 -24.03
N HIS A 388 -8.18 -15.22 -23.60
CA HIS A 388 -9.59 -15.30 -23.20
C HIS A 388 -9.69 -15.76 -21.74
N LEU A 389 -10.53 -15.08 -20.94
CA LEU A 389 -10.83 -15.45 -19.56
C LEU A 389 -12.28 -15.94 -19.43
N SER A 390 -12.46 -16.96 -18.62
CA SER A 390 -13.83 -17.45 -18.29
C SER A 390 -14.58 -16.47 -17.38
N GLN A 391 -13.86 -15.67 -16.59
CA GLN A 391 -14.37 -14.61 -15.72
C GLN A 391 -13.26 -13.57 -15.51
N ALA A 392 -13.62 -12.35 -15.10
CA ALA A 392 -12.67 -11.30 -14.79
C ALA A 392 -11.67 -11.78 -13.72
N SER A 393 -10.36 -11.53 -13.95
CA SER A 393 -9.30 -11.99 -13.04
C SER A 393 -7.98 -11.30 -13.37
N ALA A 394 -7.15 -11.13 -12.36
CA ALA A 394 -5.75 -10.78 -12.56
C ALA A 394 -5.01 -11.92 -13.30
N VAL A 395 -4.23 -11.58 -14.32
CA VAL A 395 -3.44 -12.54 -15.11
C VAL A 395 -1.98 -12.22 -14.97
N ARG A 396 -1.23 -13.11 -14.35
CA ARG A 396 0.22 -13.02 -14.22
C ARG A 396 0.90 -13.63 -15.42
N PHE A 397 1.80 -12.85 -16.05
CA PHE A 397 2.63 -13.26 -17.17
C PHE A 397 4.09 -13.43 -16.73
N ALA A 398 4.66 -14.58 -17.06
CA ALA A 398 6.09 -14.86 -16.92
C ALA A 398 6.69 -15.22 -18.27
N ILE A 399 7.97 -15.02 -18.44
CA ILE A 399 8.69 -15.34 -19.68
C ILE A 399 9.78 -16.38 -19.40
N GLU A 400 9.83 -17.41 -20.23
CA GLU A 400 10.87 -18.42 -20.23
C GLU A 400 11.68 -18.31 -21.51
N ARG A 401 13.00 -18.28 -21.42
CA ARG A 401 13.91 -18.33 -22.58
C ARG A 401 14.16 -19.78 -22.99
N LYS A 402 13.99 -20.08 -24.27
CA LYS A 402 14.40 -21.36 -24.83
C LYS A 402 15.90 -21.38 -25.01
N GLN A 403 16.57 -22.33 -24.38
CA GLN A 403 18.03 -22.52 -24.45
C GLN A 403 18.38 -23.94 -24.90
N LEU A 404 19.51 -24.07 -25.57
CA LEU A 404 20.05 -25.37 -25.92
C LEU A 404 20.42 -26.14 -24.64
N GLY A 405 20.07 -27.42 -24.61
CA GLY A 405 20.42 -28.35 -23.53
C GLY A 405 20.95 -29.66 -24.06
N ARG A 406 21.29 -30.54 -23.14
CA ARG A 406 21.69 -31.91 -23.40
C ARG A 406 20.85 -32.85 -22.56
N ARG A 407 20.36 -33.92 -23.17
CA ARG A 407 19.56 -34.93 -22.47
C ARG A 407 20.46 -35.76 -21.55
N GLN A 408 20.06 -35.84 -20.28
CA GLN A 408 20.74 -36.62 -19.24
C GLN A 408 19.74 -37.53 -18.58
N GLY A 409 20.09 -38.82 -18.36
CA GLY A 409 19.18 -39.84 -17.85
C GLY A 409 18.53 -40.66 -18.98
N ARG A 410 17.78 -41.72 -18.63
CA ARG A 410 17.07 -42.63 -19.55
C ARG A 410 15.59 -42.70 -19.22
N GLY A 411 14.73 -43.01 -20.19
CA GLY A 411 13.30 -43.17 -20.04
C GLY A 411 12.60 -41.91 -19.56
N SER A 412 11.59 -42.05 -18.74
CA SER A 412 10.81 -40.95 -18.16
C SER A 412 11.58 -40.02 -17.21
N ALA A 413 12.71 -40.49 -16.68
CA ALA A 413 13.62 -39.70 -15.83
C ALA A 413 14.62 -38.81 -16.62
N ALA A 414 14.63 -38.89 -17.96
CA ALA A 414 15.52 -38.09 -18.78
C ALA A 414 15.21 -36.61 -18.71
N ARG A 415 16.19 -35.79 -18.28
CA ARG A 415 16.06 -34.34 -18.14
C ARG A 415 16.92 -33.59 -19.14
N CYS A 416 16.49 -32.43 -19.60
CA CYS A 416 17.26 -31.53 -20.43
C CYS A 416 18.04 -30.55 -19.53
N VAL A 417 19.34 -30.75 -19.43
CA VAL A 417 20.23 -29.98 -18.55
C VAL A 417 21.16 -29.03 -19.35
N PRO A 418 21.77 -28.02 -18.71
CA PRO A 418 22.74 -27.15 -19.38
C PRO A 418 23.87 -27.95 -20.03
N PRO A 419 24.39 -27.52 -21.19
CA PRO A 419 25.57 -28.14 -21.80
C PRO A 419 26.80 -27.93 -20.91
N THR A 420 27.54 -29.00 -20.67
CA THR A 420 28.83 -29.00 -19.96
C THR A 420 29.87 -29.78 -20.73
N ARG A 421 31.13 -29.69 -20.36
CA ARG A 421 32.20 -30.53 -20.96
C ARG A 421 31.90 -32.04 -20.80
N ARG A 422 31.25 -32.45 -19.70
CA ARG A 422 30.93 -33.85 -19.40
C ARG A 422 29.77 -34.40 -20.22
N ASN A 423 28.75 -33.57 -20.54
CA ASN A 423 27.55 -34.01 -21.28
C ASN A 423 27.54 -33.60 -22.78
N ARG A 424 28.63 -33.04 -23.32
CA ARG A 424 28.68 -32.49 -24.68
C ARG A 424 28.27 -33.49 -25.80
N ARG A 425 28.45 -34.80 -25.55
CA ARG A 425 28.08 -35.88 -26.50
C ARG A 425 26.63 -36.34 -26.36
N GLY A 426 25.89 -35.90 -25.32
CA GLY A 426 24.48 -36.22 -25.11
C GLY A 426 23.58 -35.63 -26.20
N THR A 427 22.42 -36.25 -26.44
CA THR A 427 21.43 -35.78 -27.42
C THR A 427 21.01 -34.34 -27.13
N ARG A 428 20.93 -33.51 -28.18
CA ARG A 428 20.48 -32.10 -28.06
C ARG A 428 19.02 -32.07 -27.66
N CYS A 429 18.66 -31.14 -26.77
CA CYS A 429 17.28 -30.85 -26.38
C CYS A 429 17.12 -29.35 -26.12
N THR A 430 15.89 -28.90 -26.04
CA THR A 430 15.57 -27.51 -25.67
C THR A 430 15.05 -27.47 -24.24
N ARG A 431 15.70 -26.67 -23.38
CA ARG A 431 15.24 -26.40 -22.02
C ARG A 431 14.58 -25.02 -21.95
N ARG A 432 13.59 -24.88 -21.09
CA ARG A 432 12.98 -23.60 -20.75
C ARG A 432 13.61 -23.09 -19.47
N VAL A 433 14.09 -21.87 -19.47
CA VAL A 433 14.73 -21.21 -18.33
C VAL A 433 13.91 -19.98 -18.00
N ALA A 434 13.32 -19.97 -16.82
CA ALA A 434 12.57 -18.81 -16.34
C ALA A 434 13.46 -17.58 -16.33
N MET A 435 12.94 -16.47 -16.79
CA MET A 435 13.58 -15.17 -16.68
C MET A 435 13.13 -14.49 -15.39
N ASN A 436 14.03 -13.71 -14.80
CA ASN A 436 13.69 -12.93 -13.61
C ASN A 436 12.63 -11.88 -13.95
N GLY A 437 11.59 -11.84 -13.15
CA GLY A 437 10.47 -10.91 -13.26
C GLY A 437 9.22 -11.52 -13.93
N SER A 438 8.12 -10.83 -13.70
CA SER A 438 6.80 -11.11 -14.27
C SER A 438 6.06 -9.80 -14.36
N PHE A 439 4.93 -9.77 -15.05
CA PHE A 439 3.99 -8.64 -15.02
C PHE A 439 2.57 -9.17 -14.89
N THR A 440 1.72 -8.42 -14.21
CA THR A 440 0.32 -8.77 -13.99
C THR A 440 -0.56 -7.75 -14.69
N VAL A 441 -1.67 -8.18 -15.25
CA VAL A 441 -2.70 -7.31 -15.83
C VAL A 441 -4.07 -7.76 -15.36
N ALA A 442 -4.96 -6.83 -15.06
CA ALA A 442 -6.36 -7.12 -14.88
C ALA A 442 -6.96 -7.52 -16.23
N GLY A 443 -7.63 -8.66 -16.28
CA GLY A 443 -8.34 -9.15 -17.45
C GLY A 443 -9.85 -9.19 -17.19
N THR A 444 -10.63 -8.74 -18.18
CA THR A 444 -12.10 -8.85 -18.18
C THR A 444 -12.52 -10.24 -18.64
N SER A 445 -13.74 -10.65 -18.27
CA SER A 445 -14.35 -11.88 -18.86
C SER A 445 -14.42 -11.75 -20.38
N GLY A 446 -14.10 -12.83 -21.09
CA GLY A 446 -14.05 -12.85 -22.55
C GLY A 446 -12.66 -12.53 -23.12
N ALA A 447 -12.63 -11.87 -24.27
CA ALA A 447 -11.42 -11.60 -25.04
C ALA A 447 -10.65 -10.39 -24.49
N ASN A 448 -9.36 -10.58 -24.23
CA ASN A 448 -8.45 -9.54 -23.74
C ASN A 448 -7.31 -9.32 -24.73
N ARG A 449 -6.78 -8.09 -24.78
CA ARG A 449 -5.66 -7.71 -25.63
C ARG A 449 -4.80 -6.66 -24.94
N LEU A 450 -3.47 -6.85 -24.96
CA LEU A 450 -2.51 -5.87 -24.48
C LEU A 450 -1.29 -5.74 -25.41
N PRO A 451 -0.71 -4.55 -25.54
CA PRO A 451 0.54 -4.36 -26.27
C PRO A 451 1.74 -4.88 -25.47
N PHE A 452 2.72 -5.44 -26.17
CA PHE A 452 3.94 -5.96 -25.55
C PHE A 452 5.18 -5.42 -26.25
N ALA A 453 5.94 -4.59 -25.57
CA ALA A 453 7.11 -3.91 -26.10
C ALA A 453 8.37 -4.80 -26.22
N GLY A 454 8.33 -6.02 -25.68
CA GLY A 454 9.51 -6.88 -25.60
C GLY A 454 10.43 -6.56 -24.42
N TRP A 455 9.84 -6.08 -23.30
CA TRP A 455 10.52 -5.80 -22.04
C TRP A 455 9.97 -6.69 -20.92
N LEU A 456 10.84 -7.03 -19.94
CA LEU A 456 10.46 -7.77 -18.74
C LEU A 456 11.27 -7.21 -17.56
N ALA A 457 10.61 -6.88 -16.47
CA ALA A 457 11.25 -6.35 -15.25
C ALA A 457 12.28 -5.24 -15.55
N GLY A 458 11.89 -4.26 -16.35
CA GLY A 458 12.75 -3.13 -16.69
C GLY A 458 13.90 -3.43 -17.68
N ARG A 459 14.02 -4.66 -18.18
CA ARG A 459 15.08 -5.08 -19.10
C ARG A 459 14.52 -5.44 -20.47
N ARG A 460 15.17 -4.94 -21.52
CA ARG A 460 14.85 -5.27 -22.90
C ARG A 460 15.20 -6.74 -23.18
N LEU A 461 14.27 -7.50 -23.74
CA LEU A 461 14.53 -8.86 -24.17
C LEU A 461 15.52 -8.87 -25.32
N GLN A 462 16.59 -9.65 -25.18
CA GLN A 462 17.60 -9.85 -26.20
C GLN A 462 17.07 -10.74 -27.32
N PRO A 463 17.62 -10.67 -28.54
CA PRO A 463 17.26 -11.61 -29.61
C PRO A 463 17.33 -13.07 -29.13
N GLY A 464 16.28 -13.84 -29.45
CA GLY A 464 16.13 -15.20 -28.95
C GLY A 464 14.73 -15.76 -29.07
N SER A 465 14.56 -17.02 -28.68
CA SER A 465 13.27 -17.72 -28.65
C SER A 465 12.77 -17.84 -27.22
N TYR A 466 11.50 -17.52 -27.02
CA TYR A 466 10.88 -17.41 -25.72
C TYR A 466 9.54 -18.14 -25.66
N VAL A 467 9.04 -18.33 -24.45
CA VAL A 467 7.67 -18.78 -24.17
C VAL A 467 7.06 -17.80 -23.16
N LEU A 468 5.94 -17.20 -23.50
CA LEU A 468 5.09 -16.46 -22.59
C LEU A 468 4.22 -17.46 -21.84
N VAL A 469 4.16 -17.40 -20.54
CA VAL A 469 3.32 -18.23 -19.67
C VAL A 469 2.37 -17.30 -18.93
N ALA A 470 1.07 -17.57 -18.98
CA ALA A 470 0.04 -16.78 -18.33
C ALA A 470 -0.76 -17.65 -17.34
N ARG A 471 -1.03 -17.11 -16.15
CA ARG A 471 -1.85 -17.75 -15.12
C ARG A 471 -2.90 -16.75 -14.63
N ALA A 472 -4.14 -17.19 -14.49
CA ALA A 472 -5.24 -16.37 -13.99
C ALA A 472 -5.49 -16.66 -12.51
N GLY A 473 -5.60 -15.62 -11.68
CA GLY A 473 -5.87 -15.70 -10.24
C GLY A 473 -4.81 -16.48 -9.45
N VAL A 474 -5.17 -16.93 -8.25
CA VAL A 474 -4.35 -17.78 -7.35
C VAL A 474 -4.37 -19.26 -7.76
N SER A 475 -4.89 -19.60 -8.93
CA SER A 475 -5.08 -20.97 -9.36
C SER A 475 -3.74 -21.70 -9.55
N THR A 476 -3.57 -22.84 -8.87
CA THR A 476 -2.49 -23.81 -9.09
C THR A 476 -2.67 -24.59 -10.41
N GLY A 477 -3.71 -24.29 -11.20
CA GLY A 477 -4.03 -24.93 -12.46
C GLY A 477 -3.02 -24.66 -13.58
N ALA A 478 -3.07 -25.47 -14.62
CA ALA A 478 -2.22 -25.36 -15.81
C ALA A 478 -2.45 -24.01 -16.50
N GLY A 479 -1.43 -23.12 -16.50
CA GLY A 479 -1.45 -21.86 -17.21
C GLY A 479 -1.44 -22.03 -18.73
N ALA A 480 -1.88 -21.02 -19.47
CA ALA A 480 -1.73 -20.94 -20.91
C ALA A 480 -0.30 -20.55 -21.30
N SER A 481 0.18 -20.99 -22.46
CA SER A 481 1.49 -20.59 -22.95
C SER A 481 1.50 -20.31 -24.45
N ALA A 482 2.30 -19.33 -24.88
CA ALA A 482 2.50 -18.97 -26.28
C ALA A 482 3.99 -18.78 -26.58
N ALA A 483 4.48 -19.36 -27.70
CA ALA A 483 5.86 -19.20 -28.12
C ALA A 483 6.02 -17.93 -28.97
N PHE A 484 7.16 -17.23 -28.80
CA PHE A 484 7.53 -16.08 -29.61
C PHE A 484 9.03 -15.95 -29.81
N ARG A 485 9.43 -15.10 -30.73
CA ARG A 485 10.83 -14.81 -31.04
C ARG A 485 11.09 -13.31 -31.05
N VAL A 486 12.10 -12.89 -30.31
CA VAL A 486 12.65 -11.56 -30.43
C VAL A 486 13.74 -11.60 -31.52
N VAL A 487 13.61 -10.73 -32.51
CA VAL A 487 14.58 -10.57 -33.60
C VAL A 487 15.44 -9.32 -33.36
N PRO A 488 16.65 -9.25 -33.94
CA PRO A 488 17.55 -8.12 -33.80
C PRO A 488 16.91 -6.80 -34.19
#